data_465fc51921c5a0a4c7497749c205b9a4
#
_entry.id   465fc51921c5a0a4c7497749c205b9a4
#
_cell.length_a   1.000
_cell.length_b   1.000
_cell.length_c   1.000
_cell.angle_alpha   90.00
_cell.angle_beta   90.00
_cell.angle_gamma   90.00
#
_symmetry.space_group_name_H-M   'P 1'
#
loop_
_entity.id
_entity.type
_entity.pdbx_description
1 polymer ?
#
loop_
_entity_poly.entity_id
_entity_poly.type
_entity_poly.pdbx_seq_one_letter_code
_entity_poly.pdbx_strand_id
1 'polypeptide(L)'
;MEKLNVAVADDNEDTLKMLNEMIRQEEGLELVGSANNGEDAYSMIKKTKPDVVLLDLVMPKMDGISVMERVQEDEEMKLTPDFIVLSAIGQESVTETAMNTGAKFYLMKPFDDQTIVKRIKCIRRPRTVTRADRRRAGSLTGAIGITEKNLETEVTEIIHEIGVPAHIKGYQYLR
;
A
#
# COMPACT_ATOMS: atom_id res chain seq x y z
N MET A 1 18.87 -12.45 7.07
CA MET A 1 17.57 -12.22 6.40
C MET A 1 17.66 -10.90 5.63
N GLU A 2 17.17 -10.87 4.40
CA GLU A 2 17.13 -9.63 3.62
C GLU A 2 16.04 -8.71 4.21
N LYS A 3 16.40 -7.46 4.50
CA LYS A 3 15.46 -6.47 5.04
C LYS A 3 14.58 -5.92 3.93
N LEU A 4 13.34 -5.56 4.25
CA LEU A 4 12.47 -4.81 3.34
C LEU A 4 12.83 -3.32 3.39
N ASN A 5 13.10 -2.76 2.23
CA ASN A 5 13.37 -1.32 2.07
C ASN A 5 12.06 -0.55 2.06
N VAL A 6 11.85 0.28 3.07
CA VAL A 6 10.63 1.06 3.25
C VAL A 6 10.93 2.54 3.10
N ALA A 7 10.11 3.25 2.34
CA ALA A 7 10.13 4.70 2.26
C ALA A 7 8.82 5.27 2.80
N VAL A 8 8.86 6.51 3.28
CA VAL A 8 7.71 7.21 3.87
C VAL A 8 7.51 8.56 3.21
N ALA A 9 6.26 8.91 2.90
CA ALA A 9 5.89 10.23 2.42
C ALA A 9 4.63 10.72 3.13
N ASP A 10 4.74 11.80 3.89
CA ASP A 10 3.66 12.43 4.66
C ASP A 10 4.03 13.89 4.91
N ASP A 11 3.12 14.84 4.72
CA ASP A 11 3.39 16.27 4.90
C ASP A 11 3.43 16.69 6.38
N ASN A 12 2.88 15.86 7.26
CA ASN A 12 2.92 16.09 8.70
C ASN A 12 4.25 15.58 9.29
N GLU A 13 5.07 16.50 9.80
CA GLU A 13 6.40 16.19 10.35
C GLU A 13 6.36 15.23 11.54
N ASP A 14 5.34 15.31 12.40
CA ASP A 14 5.21 14.43 13.57
C ASP A 14 4.86 13.01 13.14
N THR A 15 3.94 12.85 12.18
CA THR A 15 3.64 11.56 11.56
C THR A 15 4.88 10.98 10.88
N LEU A 16 5.62 11.81 10.15
CA LEU A 16 6.84 11.39 9.46
C LEU A 16 7.90 10.88 10.43
N LYS A 17 8.12 11.60 11.55
CA LYS A 17 9.05 11.18 12.61
C LYS A 17 8.62 9.86 13.24
N MET A 18 7.35 9.75 13.63
CA MET A 18 6.78 8.55 14.23
C MET A 18 6.97 7.32 13.33
N LEU A 19 6.59 7.42 12.05
CA LEU A 19 6.73 6.34 11.09
C LEU A 19 8.18 5.97 10.83
N ASN A 20 9.08 6.96 10.74
CA ASN A 20 10.50 6.74 10.58
C ASN A 20 11.12 5.99 11.77
N GLU A 21 10.74 6.36 12.99
CA GLU A 21 11.20 5.69 14.20
C GLU A 21 10.66 4.26 14.29
N MET A 22 9.38 4.05 14.03
CA MET A 22 8.74 2.74 13.99
C MET A 22 9.47 1.79 13.02
N ILE A 23 9.76 2.25 11.80
CA ILE A 23 10.45 1.41 10.80
C ILE A 23 11.87 1.07 11.24
N ARG A 24 12.61 2.03 11.84
CA ARG A 24 14.00 1.81 12.31
C ARG A 24 14.07 0.83 13.48
N GLN A 25 13.04 0.78 14.33
CA GLN A 25 12.98 -0.11 15.48
C GLN A 25 12.53 -1.53 15.11
N GLU A 26 11.88 -1.69 13.95
CA GLU A 26 11.30 -2.97 13.56
C GLU A 26 12.32 -3.87 12.87
N GLU A 27 12.53 -5.06 13.44
CA GLU A 27 13.44 -6.05 12.87
C GLU A 27 12.94 -6.53 11.48
N GLY A 28 13.85 -6.54 10.51
CA GLY A 28 13.55 -6.94 9.13
C GLY A 28 13.06 -5.81 8.24
N LEU A 29 12.95 -4.57 8.74
CA LEU A 29 12.69 -3.38 7.94
C LEU A 29 13.93 -2.47 7.87
N GLU A 30 14.04 -1.69 6.80
CA GLU A 30 15.06 -0.68 6.62
C GLU A 30 14.45 0.59 6.02
N LEU A 31 14.56 1.70 6.73
CA LEU A 31 14.13 3.00 6.23
C LEU A 31 15.14 3.50 5.20
N VAL A 32 14.73 3.60 3.93
CA VAL A 32 15.61 4.04 2.83
C VAL A 32 15.39 5.48 2.40
N GLY A 33 14.32 6.11 2.87
CA GLY A 33 14.05 7.53 2.61
C GLY A 33 12.75 8.01 3.20
N SER A 34 12.64 9.34 3.35
CA SER A 34 11.41 10.02 3.72
C SER A 34 11.27 11.35 2.97
N ALA A 35 10.02 11.75 2.72
CA ALA A 35 9.68 12.99 2.01
C ALA A 35 8.44 13.63 2.64
N ASN A 36 8.34 14.97 2.56
CA ASN A 36 7.23 15.74 3.11
C ASN A 36 6.32 16.38 2.05
N ASN A 37 6.50 16.00 0.80
CA ASN A 37 5.66 16.42 -0.32
C ASN A 37 5.77 15.41 -1.47
N GLY A 38 4.82 15.47 -2.42
CA GLY A 38 4.73 14.47 -3.48
C GLY A 38 5.84 14.52 -4.51
N GLU A 39 6.41 15.69 -4.84
CA GLU A 39 7.52 15.76 -5.80
C GLU A 39 8.80 15.14 -5.24
N ASP A 40 9.11 15.45 -3.99
CA ASP A 40 10.26 14.86 -3.31
C ASP A 40 10.04 13.36 -3.06
N ALA A 41 8.79 12.94 -2.77
CA ALA A 41 8.42 11.53 -2.66
C ALA A 41 8.70 10.77 -3.96
N TYR A 42 8.26 11.27 -5.10
CA TYR A 42 8.56 10.67 -6.40
C TYR A 42 10.06 10.57 -6.66
N SER A 43 10.80 11.67 -6.44
CA SER A 43 12.26 11.71 -6.64
C SER A 43 12.99 10.73 -5.72
N MET A 44 12.57 10.65 -4.46
CA MET A 44 13.08 9.71 -3.47
C MET A 44 12.83 8.25 -3.90
N ILE A 45 11.61 7.91 -4.31
CA ILE A 45 11.24 6.56 -4.77
C ILE A 45 12.11 6.14 -5.96
N LYS A 46 12.27 7.04 -6.93
CA LYS A 46 13.12 6.79 -8.11
C LYS A 46 14.57 6.51 -7.75
N LYS A 47 15.11 7.25 -6.77
CA LYS A 47 16.50 7.14 -6.32
C LYS A 47 16.74 5.91 -5.44
N THR A 48 15.87 5.66 -4.46
CA THR A 48 16.08 4.64 -3.43
C THR A 48 15.51 3.27 -3.80
N LYS A 49 14.56 3.22 -4.73
CA LYS A 49 13.89 2.00 -5.20
C LYS A 49 13.40 1.12 -4.06
N PRO A 50 12.54 1.65 -3.18
CA PRO A 50 12.04 0.92 -2.03
C PRO A 50 11.19 -0.27 -2.46
N ASP A 51 11.03 -1.25 -1.58
CA ASP A 51 10.10 -2.36 -1.76
C ASP A 51 8.67 -1.93 -1.42
N VAL A 52 8.53 -1.08 -0.38
CA VAL A 52 7.26 -0.57 0.12
C VAL A 52 7.33 0.94 0.33
N VAL A 53 6.26 1.64 0.01
CA VAL A 53 6.08 3.07 0.29
C VAL A 53 4.86 3.27 1.16
N LEU A 54 5.05 3.87 2.34
CA LEU A 54 3.97 4.44 3.14
C LEU A 54 3.67 5.84 2.60
N LEU A 55 2.46 6.09 2.12
CA LEU A 55 2.14 7.27 1.33
C LEU A 55 0.87 7.95 1.84
N ASP A 56 0.98 9.20 2.28
CA ASP A 56 -0.21 10.03 2.47
C ASP A 56 -0.78 10.49 1.12
N LEU A 57 -2.09 10.62 1.06
CA LEU A 57 -2.77 11.17 -0.13
C LEU A 57 -2.72 12.70 -0.17
N VAL A 58 -2.80 13.34 0.99
CA VAL A 58 -2.88 14.80 1.06
C VAL A 58 -1.49 15.38 1.32
N MET A 59 -0.82 15.77 0.25
CA MET A 59 0.50 16.38 0.31
C MET A 59 0.59 17.59 -0.60
N PRO A 60 1.42 18.61 -0.25
CA PRO A 60 1.67 19.75 -1.13
C PRO A 60 2.45 19.33 -2.39
N LYS A 61 2.39 20.18 -3.40
CA LYS A 61 3.01 20.06 -4.73
C LYS A 61 2.44 18.93 -5.60
N MET A 62 2.29 17.73 -5.07
CA MET A 62 1.72 16.57 -5.75
C MET A 62 1.05 15.67 -4.72
N ASP A 63 -0.21 15.30 -4.94
CA ASP A 63 -0.95 14.38 -4.08
C ASP A 63 -0.46 12.92 -4.24
N GLY A 64 -0.84 12.07 -3.27
CA GLY A 64 -0.35 10.70 -3.25
C GLY A 64 -0.84 9.84 -4.42
N ILE A 65 -2.05 10.09 -4.96
CA ILE A 65 -2.55 9.38 -6.14
C ILE A 65 -1.68 9.71 -7.35
N SER A 66 -1.42 10.99 -7.58
CA SER A 66 -0.54 11.47 -8.64
C SER A 66 0.90 10.93 -8.52
N VAL A 67 1.41 10.77 -7.28
CA VAL A 67 2.70 10.10 -7.06
C VAL A 67 2.67 8.66 -7.54
N MET A 68 1.63 7.89 -7.17
CA MET A 68 1.49 6.49 -7.60
C MET A 68 1.39 6.37 -9.13
N GLU A 69 0.56 7.21 -9.77
CA GLU A 69 0.40 7.24 -11.22
C GLU A 69 1.74 7.51 -11.91
N ARG A 70 2.45 8.55 -11.48
CA ARG A 70 3.74 8.93 -12.04
C ARG A 70 4.81 7.86 -11.88
N VAL A 71 4.84 7.17 -10.74
CA VAL A 71 5.75 6.03 -10.52
C VAL A 71 5.42 4.88 -11.46
N GLN A 72 4.14 4.63 -11.73
CA GLN A 72 3.71 3.55 -12.62
C GLN A 72 3.96 3.86 -14.10
N GLU A 73 3.88 5.12 -14.49
CA GLU A 73 4.12 5.58 -15.87
C GLU A 73 5.61 5.72 -16.18
N ASP A 74 6.47 5.83 -15.17
CA ASP A 74 7.91 5.98 -15.38
C ASP A 74 8.55 4.71 -15.95
N GLU A 75 8.89 4.76 -17.23
CA GLU A 75 9.50 3.65 -17.97
C GLU A 75 10.92 3.30 -17.46
N GLU A 76 11.60 4.24 -16.82
CA GLU A 76 12.93 4.00 -16.23
C GLU A 76 12.86 3.16 -14.96
N MET A 77 11.68 3.11 -14.34
CA MET A 77 11.44 2.29 -13.15
C MET A 77 11.08 0.84 -13.51
N LYS A 78 12.10 -0.01 -13.57
CA LYS A 78 11.93 -1.45 -13.86
C LYS A 78 11.09 -2.19 -12.81
N LEU A 79 11.18 -1.75 -11.55
CA LEU A 79 10.43 -2.29 -10.41
C LEU A 79 9.66 -1.15 -9.74
N THR A 80 8.36 -1.30 -9.64
CA THR A 80 7.50 -0.38 -8.89
C THR A 80 7.34 -0.88 -7.45
N PRO A 81 7.42 0.01 -6.43
CA PRO A 81 7.15 -0.38 -5.05
C PRO A 81 5.69 -0.79 -4.86
N ASP A 82 5.41 -1.51 -3.79
CA ASP A 82 4.04 -1.67 -3.30
C ASP A 82 3.68 -0.47 -2.40
N PHE A 83 2.52 0.13 -2.64
CA PHE A 83 2.04 1.29 -1.89
C PHE A 83 1.09 0.88 -0.78
N ILE A 84 1.32 1.39 0.43
CA ILE A 84 0.37 1.42 1.54
C ILE A 84 -0.06 2.87 1.73
N VAL A 85 -1.31 3.16 1.44
CA VAL A 85 -1.86 4.51 1.60
C VAL A 85 -2.25 4.72 3.05
N LEU A 86 -1.82 5.84 3.63
CA LEU A 86 -2.16 6.32 4.96
C LEU A 86 -2.92 7.63 4.81
N SER A 87 -4.21 7.71 5.13
CA SER A 87 -4.98 8.92 4.89
C SER A 87 -6.05 9.19 5.95
N ALA A 88 -6.32 10.46 6.20
CA ALA A 88 -7.47 10.89 7.01
C ALA A 88 -8.79 10.89 6.19
N ILE A 89 -8.72 10.68 4.87
CA ILE A 89 -9.88 10.69 3.98
C ILE A 89 -10.51 9.29 3.97
N GLY A 90 -11.76 9.17 4.44
CA GLY A 90 -12.51 7.93 4.46
C GLY A 90 -13.61 7.84 3.40
N GLN A 91 -13.57 8.67 2.36
CA GLN A 91 -14.54 8.60 1.28
C GLN A 91 -14.29 7.37 0.40
N GLU A 92 -15.35 6.61 0.13
CA GLU A 92 -15.29 5.38 -0.65
C GLU A 92 -14.69 5.61 -2.05
N SER A 93 -15.10 6.69 -2.73
CA SER A 93 -14.57 7.06 -4.05
C SER A 93 -13.06 7.30 -4.07
N VAL A 94 -12.50 7.89 -3.01
CA VAL A 94 -11.06 8.14 -2.90
C VAL A 94 -10.32 6.84 -2.62
N THR A 95 -10.86 6.02 -1.72
CA THR A 95 -10.30 4.69 -1.42
C THR A 95 -10.29 3.81 -2.67
N GLU A 96 -11.41 3.77 -3.41
CA GLU A 96 -11.51 3.02 -4.67
C GLU A 96 -10.50 3.53 -5.70
N THR A 97 -10.37 4.84 -5.87
CA THR A 97 -9.38 5.42 -6.78
C THR A 97 -7.96 5.01 -6.40
N ALA A 98 -7.59 5.12 -5.12
CA ALA A 98 -6.26 4.72 -4.66
C ALA A 98 -5.98 3.23 -4.91
N MET A 99 -6.95 2.36 -4.63
CA MET A 99 -6.81 0.91 -4.88
C MET A 99 -6.70 0.59 -6.37
N ASN A 100 -7.49 1.25 -7.22
CA ASN A 100 -7.45 1.08 -8.67
C ASN A 100 -6.12 1.62 -9.26
N THR A 101 -5.57 2.68 -8.68
CA THR A 101 -4.24 3.20 -9.05
C THR A 101 -3.10 2.30 -8.58
N GLY A 102 -3.37 1.28 -7.74
CA GLY A 102 -2.41 0.24 -7.38
C GLY A 102 -1.92 0.28 -5.94
N ALA A 103 -2.63 0.97 -5.06
CA ALA A 103 -2.41 0.81 -3.63
C ALA A 103 -2.66 -0.65 -3.21
N LYS A 104 -1.78 -1.18 -2.38
CA LYS A 104 -1.90 -2.55 -1.86
C LYS A 104 -2.82 -2.60 -0.65
N PHE A 105 -2.71 -1.58 0.19
CA PHE A 105 -3.53 -1.37 1.38
C PHE A 105 -3.88 0.11 1.50
N TYR A 106 -5.05 0.37 2.09
CA TYR A 106 -5.51 1.70 2.47
C TYR A 106 -5.81 1.69 3.97
N LEU A 107 -5.08 2.49 4.74
CA LEU A 107 -5.21 2.60 6.19
C LEU A 107 -5.68 4.00 6.57
N MET A 108 -6.73 4.05 7.38
CA MET A 108 -7.27 5.32 7.88
C MET A 108 -6.46 5.82 9.07
N LYS A 109 -6.15 7.12 9.08
CA LYS A 109 -5.64 7.82 10.27
C LYS A 109 -6.80 8.06 11.27
N PRO A 110 -6.64 7.87 12.58
CA PRO A 110 -5.45 7.39 13.26
C PRO A 110 -5.28 5.86 13.15
N PHE A 111 -4.04 5.40 13.09
CA PHE A 111 -3.66 3.99 13.01
C PHE A 111 -2.70 3.63 14.16
N ASP A 112 -2.57 2.36 14.46
CA ASP A 112 -1.54 1.85 15.36
C ASP A 112 -0.33 1.27 14.59
N ASP A 113 0.83 1.36 15.23
CA ASP A 113 2.10 0.94 14.62
C ASP A 113 2.10 -0.55 14.24
N GLN A 114 1.46 -1.39 15.05
CA GLN A 114 1.42 -2.83 14.79
C GLN A 114 0.63 -3.18 13.53
N THR A 115 -0.45 -2.44 13.26
CA THR A 115 -1.24 -2.60 12.03
C THR A 115 -0.39 -2.29 10.81
N ILE A 116 0.36 -1.17 10.83
CA ILE A 116 1.25 -0.80 9.72
C ILE A 116 2.33 -1.87 9.51
N VAL A 117 3.01 -2.28 10.58
CA VAL A 117 4.07 -3.28 10.53
C VAL A 117 3.55 -4.61 9.96
N LYS A 118 2.37 -5.06 10.39
CA LYS A 118 1.72 -6.26 9.82
C LYS A 118 1.49 -6.13 8.32
N ARG A 119 0.97 -4.98 7.85
CA ARG A 119 0.72 -4.76 6.42
C ARG A 119 2.02 -4.72 5.61
N ILE A 120 3.07 -4.08 6.11
CA ILE A 120 4.39 -4.09 5.47
C ILE A 120 4.90 -5.54 5.35
N LYS A 121 4.82 -6.31 6.43
CA LYS A 121 5.29 -7.71 6.45
C LYS A 121 4.48 -8.63 5.54
N CYS A 122 3.20 -8.32 5.27
CA CYS A 122 2.38 -9.05 4.31
C CYS A 122 2.83 -8.85 2.85
N ILE A 123 3.60 -7.80 2.57
CA ILE A 123 4.10 -7.47 1.22
C ILE A 123 5.40 -8.25 0.87
N ARG A 124 5.78 -9.27 1.61
CA ARG A 124 6.98 -10.07 1.32
C ARG A 124 6.94 -10.63 -0.10
N ARG A 125 7.71 -9.99 -1.02
CA ARG A 125 7.95 -10.53 -2.36
C ARG A 125 9.44 -10.76 -2.59
N PRO A 126 9.82 -11.85 -3.28
CA PRO A 126 11.13 -11.90 -3.90
C PRO A 126 11.22 -10.78 -4.94
N ARG A 127 12.30 -10.01 -4.94
CA ARG A 127 12.61 -8.86 -5.83
C ARG A 127 12.60 -9.16 -7.34
N THR A 128 12.15 -10.34 -7.75
CA THR A 128 12.25 -10.84 -9.13
C THR A 128 11.00 -10.61 -9.97
N VAL A 129 9.91 -10.04 -9.43
CA VAL A 129 8.68 -9.86 -10.21
C VAL A 129 8.76 -8.57 -11.02
N THR A 130 9.01 -8.69 -12.32
CA THR A 130 9.08 -7.57 -13.25
C THR A 130 7.69 -7.02 -13.60
N ARG A 131 7.63 -5.80 -14.13
CA ARG A 131 6.40 -5.15 -14.61
C ARG A 131 5.65 -6.00 -15.66
N ALA A 132 6.39 -6.80 -16.44
CA ALA A 132 5.84 -7.74 -17.41
C ALA A 132 5.05 -8.88 -16.72
N ASP A 133 5.52 -9.33 -15.58
CA ASP A 133 4.85 -10.39 -14.82
C ASP A 133 3.54 -9.91 -14.16
N ARG A 134 3.50 -8.64 -13.73
CA ARG A 134 2.27 -8.01 -13.21
C ARG A 134 1.18 -7.87 -14.27
N ARG A 135 1.52 -7.51 -15.52
CA ARG A 135 0.58 -7.45 -16.66
C ARG A 135 0.06 -8.82 -17.05
N ARG A 136 0.90 -9.87 -16.95
CA ARG A 136 0.48 -11.26 -17.19
C ARG A 136 -0.41 -11.81 -16.08
N ALA A 137 -0.14 -11.46 -14.82
CA ALA A 137 -0.98 -11.87 -13.68
C ALA A 137 -2.40 -11.25 -13.76
N GLY A 138 -2.53 -9.99 -14.21
CA GLY A 138 -3.83 -9.35 -14.47
C GLY A 138 -4.61 -9.96 -15.64
N SER A 139 -3.95 -10.70 -16.56
CA SER A 139 -4.59 -11.41 -17.68
C SER A 139 -4.89 -12.88 -17.40
N LEU A 140 -4.44 -13.42 -16.27
CA LEU A 140 -4.57 -14.85 -15.89
C LEU A 140 -5.64 -15.12 -14.82
N THR A 141 -6.57 -14.19 -14.58
CA THR A 141 -7.76 -14.41 -13.73
C THR A 141 -8.74 -15.47 -14.28
N GLY A 142 -8.34 -16.20 -15.32
CA GLY A 142 -9.14 -17.28 -15.91
C GLY A 142 -8.67 -18.73 -15.63
N ALA A 143 -7.59 -18.97 -14.88
CA ALA A 143 -7.00 -20.30 -14.84
C ALA A 143 -6.37 -20.78 -13.51
N ILE A 144 -6.80 -20.27 -12.37
CA ILE A 144 -6.44 -20.89 -11.08
C ILE A 144 -7.75 -21.18 -10.35
N GLY A 145 -8.06 -22.48 -10.20
CA GLY A 145 -9.23 -22.97 -9.49
C GLY A 145 -9.20 -22.53 -8.01
N ILE A 146 -9.71 -21.33 -7.76
CA ILE A 146 -10.05 -20.90 -6.42
C ILE A 146 -11.39 -21.54 -6.12
N THR A 147 -11.39 -22.55 -5.25
CA THR A 147 -12.64 -23.13 -4.78
C THR A 147 -13.37 -22.07 -3.94
N GLU A 148 -14.67 -21.86 -4.23
CA GLU A 148 -15.54 -20.90 -3.55
C GLU A 148 -15.43 -20.89 -2.01
N LYS A 149 -15.08 -22.02 -1.42
CA LYS A 149 -14.88 -22.18 0.03
C LYS A 149 -13.72 -21.35 0.62
N ASN A 150 -12.66 -21.07 -0.14
CA ASN A 150 -11.52 -20.31 0.37
C ASN A 150 -11.77 -18.80 0.32
N LEU A 151 -12.58 -18.33 -0.64
CA LEU A 151 -12.93 -16.91 -0.77
C LEU A 151 -13.84 -16.44 0.38
N GLU A 152 -14.80 -17.25 0.79
CA GLU A 152 -15.72 -16.89 1.88
C GLU A 152 -14.99 -16.75 3.23
N THR A 153 -14.00 -17.58 3.49
CA THR A 153 -13.22 -17.56 4.74
C THR A 153 -12.29 -16.33 4.77
N GLU A 154 -11.56 -16.06 3.69
CA GLU A 154 -10.67 -14.88 3.61
C GLU A 154 -11.45 -13.55 3.63
N VAL A 155 -12.57 -13.47 2.93
CA VAL A 155 -13.43 -12.26 2.93
C VAL A 155 -14.03 -12.03 4.32
N THR A 156 -14.44 -13.09 5.03
CA THR A 156 -15.01 -12.98 6.37
C THR A 156 -13.96 -12.55 7.40
N GLU A 157 -12.73 -13.04 7.31
CA GLU A 157 -11.62 -12.59 8.18
C GLU A 157 -11.25 -11.13 7.93
N ILE A 158 -11.17 -10.71 6.66
CA ILE A 158 -10.88 -9.32 6.29
C ILE A 158 -11.99 -8.38 6.81
N ILE A 159 -13.26 -8.74 6.69
CA ILE A 159 -14.39 -7.92 7.15
C ILE A 159 -14.42 -7.82 8.69
N HIS A 160 -14.05 -8.88 9.41
CA HIS A 160 -13.92 -8.85 10.87
C HIS A 160 -12.75 -7.97 11.33
N GLU A 161 -11.63 -7.95 10.60
CA GLU A 161 -10.46 -7.12 10.91
C GLU A 161 -10.68 -5.62 10.64
N ILE A 162 -11.53 -5.23 9.67
CA ILE A 162 -11.85 -3.82 9.38
C ILE A 162 -12.96 -3.27 10.28
N GLY A 163 -13.50 -4.06 11.19
CA GLY A 163 -14.50 -3.60 12.17
C GLY A 163 -15.83 -3.14 11.55
N VAL A 164 -16.21 -3.64 10.37
CA VAL A 164 -17.51 -3.35 9.74
C VAL A 164 -18.59 -4.14 10.47
N PRO A 165 -19.57 -3.47 11.11
CA PRO A 165 -20.65 -4.17 11.80
C PRO A 165 -21.49 -5.01 10.83
N ALA A 166 -21.83 -6.22 11.21
CA ALA A 166 -22.54 -7.23 10.40
C ALA A 166 -23.97 -6.85 9.93
N HIS A 167 -24.44 -5.64 10.23
CA HIS A 167 -25.78 -5.17 9.87
C HIS A 167 -25.86 -4.26 8.62
N ILE A 168 -24.76 -4.10 7.88
CA ILE A 168 -24.78 -3.37 6.61
C ILE A 168 -25.40 -4.26 5.53
N LYS A 169 -26.48 -3.78 4.92
CA LYS A 169 -27.33 -4.49 3.94
C LYS A 169 -26.64 -5.06 2.69
N GLY A 170 -25.34 -4.92 2.55
CA GLY A 170 -24.56 -5.50 1.44
C GLY A 170 -24.39 -7.03 1.50
N TYR A 171 -24.58 -7.65 2.66
CA TYR A 171 -24.46 -9.10 2.85
C TYR A 171 -25.53 -9.94 2.13
N GLN A 172 -26.62 -9.33 1.65
CA GLN A 172 -27.72 -10.06 1.04
C GLN A 172 -27.54 -10.35 -0.46
N TYR A 173 -26.50 -9.82 -1.10
CA TYR A 173 -26.25 -9.98 -2.54
C TYR A 173 -25.20 -11.04 -2.91
N LEU A 174 -24.68 -11.78 -1.91
CA LEU A 174 -23.68 -12.85 -2.10
C LEU A 174 -24.27 -14.26 -1.81
N ARG A 175 -25.54 -14.46 -2.14
CA ARG A 175 -26.14 -15.82 -2.19
C ARG A 175 -26.49 -16.18 -3.62
#